data_98d09bab22d2330f5a8b9c2e08117423
#
_entry.id   98d09bab22d2330f5a8b9c2e08117423
#
_cell.length_a   1.000
_cell.length_b   1.000
_cell.length_c   1.000
_cell.angle_alpha   90.00
_cell.angle_beta   90.00
_cell.angle_gamma   90.00
#
_symmetry.space_group_name_H-M   'P 1'
#
loop_
_entity.id
_entity.type
_entity.pdbx_description
1 polymer ?
#
loop_
_entity_poly.entity_id
_entity_poly.type
_entity_poly.pdbx_seq_one_letter_code
_entity_poly.pdbx_strand_id
1 'polypeptide(L)'
;ITLREIIFDIGGGMLNPDKEFKAVQTGGPSGGCIPAQFLDLKVDFDTLATVGSIMGSGGMVVMDEDDCMVDVAKYFLSFTKSESCGKCPPCRVGTWQMYELLDKITSGGGEEGDIERLEKMGKLIVAGSLCGLGNSAPNPVLSTIKYFREEYEEHIRQKYCRAGVCSDMFISPCENTCPVGII
;
A
#
# COMPACT_ATOMS: atom_id res chain seq x y z
N ILE A 1 21.75 -6.91 -10.80
CA ILE A 1 21.53 -5.55 -10.31
C ILE A 1 20.53 -5.57 -9.15
N THR A 2 20.75 -4.76 -8.12
CA THR A 2 19.90 -4.65 -6.94
C THR A 2 18.91 -3.49 -7.07
N LEU A 3 17.87 -3.48 -6.22
CA LEU A 3 16.96 -2.33 -6.10
C LEU A 3 17.72 -1.06 -5.72
N ARG A 4 18.69 -1.16 -4.81
CA ARG A 4 19.54 -0.04 -4.40
C ARG A 4 20.28 0.58 -5.58
N GLU A 5 20.98 -0.23 -6.37
CA GLU A 5 21.72 0.24 -7.54
C GLU A 5 20.79 0.91 -8.57
N ILE A 6 19.59 0.34 -8.80
CA ILE A 6 18.63 0.94 -9.73
C ILE A 6 18.12 2.29 -9.21
N ILE A 7 17.73 2.37 -7.94
CA ILE A 7 17.08 3.57 -7.38
C ILE A 7 18.11 4.68 -7.17
N PHE A 8 19.25 4.37 -6.55
CA PHE A 8 20.19 5.40 -6.11
C PHE A 8 21.30 5.66 -7.11
N ASP A 9 21.90 4.63 -7.72
CA ASP A 9 23.05 4.82 -8.60
C ASP A 9 22.61 5.18 -10.03
N ILE A 10 21.52 4.58 -10.53
CA ILE A 10 21.02 4.82 -11.88
C ILE A 10 19.91 5.89 -11.87
N GLY A 11 18.95 5.76 -10.96
CA GLY A 11 17.77 6.63 -10.85
C GLY A 11 18.06 7.99 -10.22
N GLY A 12 19.19 8.15 -9.55
CA GLY A 12 19.59 9.40 -8.89
C GLY A 12 19.03 9.59 -7.47
N GLY A 13 18.42 8.55 -6.90
CA GLY A 13 17.94 8.55 -5.50
C GLY A 13 16.53 9.13 -5.33
N MET A 14 16.30 9.70 -4.17
CA MET A 14 15.01 10.31 -3.82
C MET A 14 14.81 11.64 -4.55
N LEU A 15 13.57 11.95 -4.93
CA LEU A 15 13.23 13.23 -5.54
C LEU A 15 13.58 14.41 -4.63
N ASN A 16 13.34 14.27 -3.33
CA ASN A 16 13.82 15.17 -2.30
C ASN A 16 14.95 14.49 -1.53
N PRO A 17 16.21 14.95 -1.65
CA PRO A 17 17.36 14.33 -0.98
C PRO A 17 17.30 14.36 0.55
N ASP A 18 16.49 15.25 1.12
CA ASP A 18 16.30 15.37 2.57
C ASP A 18 15.31 14.33 3.13
N LYS A 19 14.65 13.56 2.25
CA LYS A 19 13.68 12.54 2.64
C LYS A 19 14.28 11.14 2.63
N GLU A 20 13.85 10.34 3.62
CA GLU A 20 14.26 8.95 3.71
C GLU A 20 13.44 8.05 2.79
N PHE A 21 14.13 7.09 2.17
CA PHE A 21 13.47 6.05 1.38
C PHE A 21 12.64 5.14 2.30
N LYS A 22 11.38 4.97 1.98
CA LYS A 22 10.45 4.12 2.73
C LYS A 22 10.20 2.78 2.05
N ALA A 23 9.80 2.82 0.80
CA ALA A 23 9.45 1.62 0.04
C ALA A 23 9.54 1.86 -1.46
N VAL A 24 9.55 0.77 -2.22
CA VAL A 24 9.37 0.79 -3.67
C VAL A 24 8.27 -0.18 -4.08
N GLN A 25 7.34 0.28 -4.89
CA GLN A 25 6.37 -0.55 -5.59
C GLN A 25 6.98 -1.03 -6.91
N THR A 26 7.00 -2.33 -7.15
CA THR A 26 7.45 -2.92 -8.43
C THR A 26 6.34 -3.70 -9.10
N GLY A 27 6.42 -3.87 -10.42
CA GLY A 27 5.47 -4.67 -11.18
C GLY A 27 4.15 -3.98 -11.52
N GLY A 28 4.11 -2.64 -11.42
CA GLY A 28 2.89 -1.86 -11.70
C GLY A 28 1.82 -2.00 -10.62
N PRO A 29 0.56 -1.58 -10.91
CA PRO A 29 -0.50 -1.46 -9.89
C PRO A 29 -0.88 -2.75 -9.15
N SER A 30 -0.54 -3.90 -9.69
CA SER A 30 -0.81 -5.21 -9.08
C SER A 30 0.43 -5.89 -8.50
N GLY A 31 1.56 -5.19 -8.45
CA GLY A 31 2.77 -5.66 -7.77
C GLY A 31 2.74 -5.40 -6.27
N GLY A 32 3.83 -5.73 -5.56
CA GLY A 32 3.94 -5.54 -4.13
C GLY A 32 4.82 -4.35 -3.75
N CYS A 33 4.61 -3.81 -2.56
CA CYS A 33 5.47 -2.80 -1.96
C CYS A 33 6.61 -3.48 -1.19
N ILE A 34 7.84 -3.07 -1.46
CA ILE A 34 9.07 -3.63 -0.90
C ILE A 34 9.69 -2.57 0.01
N PRO A 35 9.83 -2.81 1.33
CA PRO A 35 10.38 -1.84 2.26
C PRO A 35 11.91 -1.74 2.16
N ALA A 36 12.47 -0.69 2.78
CA ALA A 36 13.89 -0.33 2.78
C ALA A 36 14.84 -1.48 3.15
N GLN A 37 14.43 -2.36 4.06
CA GLN A 37 15.24 -3.51 4.50
C GLN A 37 15.60 -4.49 3.36
N PHE A 38 14.91 -4.42 2.23
CA PHE A 38 15.14 -5.28 1.08
C PHE A 38 15.76 -4.57 -0.12
N LEU A 39 16.34 -3.38 0.05
CA LEU A 39 16.99 -2.63 -1.03
C LEU A 39 18.12 -3.38 -1.73
N ASP A 40 18.76 -4.31 -1.03
CA ASP A 40 19.87 -5.10 -1.60
C ASP A 40 19.42 -6.38 -2.31
N LEU A 41 18.10 -6.60 -2.45
CA LEU A 41 17.56 -7.68 -3.25
C LEU A 41 17.86 -7.45 -4.74
N LYS A 42 18.17 -8.56 -5.42
CA LYS A 42 18.31 -8.57 -6.88
C LYS A 42 16.95 -8.38 -7.53
N VAL A 43 16.94 -7.62 -8.62
CA VAL A 43 15.74 -7.42 -9.43
C VAL A 43 15.67 -8.53 -10.48
N ASP A 44 15.04 -9.62 -10.09
CA ASP A 44 14.69 -10.75 -10.95
C ASP A 44 13.34 -11.33 -10.52
N PHE A 45 12.76 -12.18 -11.36
CA PHE A 45 11.42 -12.72 -11.15
C PHE A 45 11.29 -13.54 -9.87
N ASP A 46 12.28 -14.37 -9.58
CA ASP A 46 12.24 -15.30 -8.45
C ASP A 46 12.45 -14.56 -7.13
N THR A 47 13.43 -13.67 -7.09
CA THR A 47 13.79 -12.93 -5.87
C THR A 47 12.67 -11.98 -5.45
N LEU A 48 12.08 -11.23 -6.39
CA LEU A 48 10.96 -10.33 -6.08
C LEU A 48 9.71 -11.08 -5.59
N ALA A 49 9.47 -12.28 -6.11
CA ALA A 49 8.36 -13.12 -5.65
C ALA A 49 8.50 -13.52 -4.16
N THR A 50 9.72 -13.71 -3.64
CA THR A 50 9.95 -14.07 -2.23
C THR A 50 9.46 -13.03 -1.24
N VAL A 51 9.46 -11.77 -1.65
CA VAL A 51 9.00 -10.63 -0.83
C VAL A 51 7.55 -10.23 -1.12
N GLY A 52 6.86 -10.96 -1.99
CA GLY A 52 5.45 -10.71 -2.31
C GLY A 52 5.25 -9.64 -3.37
N SER A 53 6.28 -9.40 -4.21
CA SER A 53 6.18 -8.51 -5.35
C SER A 53 6.39 -9.23 -6.68
N ILE A 54 6.26 -8.52 -7.76
CA ILE A 54 6.50 -9.00 -9.12
C ILE A 54 7.34 -8.00 -9.90
N MET A 55 8.05 -8.47 -10.92
CA MET A 55 8.83 -7.60 -11.79
C MET A 55 7.94 -6.82 -12.79
N GLY A 56 6.89 -7.45 -13.28
CA GLY A 56 6.00 -6.87 -14.29
C GLY A 56 6.76 -6.41 -15.53
N SER A 57 6.49 -5.19 -15.99
CA SER A 57 7.19 -4.54 -17.10
C SER A 57 8.40 -3.70 -16.68
N GLY A 58 8.84 -3.79 -15.43
CA GLY A 58 9.96 -3.03 -14.88
C GLY A 58 9.59 -1.65 -14.33
N GLY A 59 8.32 -1.30 -14.29
CA GLY A 59 7.87 -0.05 -13.66
C GLY A 59 8.12 -0.07 -12.15
N MET A 60 8.62 1.05 -11.61
CA MET A 60 8.88 1.26 -10.19
C MET A 60 8.30 2.58 -9.75
N VAL A 61 7.72 2.60 -8.55
CA VAL A 61 7.28 3.82 -7.85
C VAL A 61 8.00 3.86 -6.51
N VAL A 62 8.88 4.83 -6.35
CA VAL A 62 9.66 5.03 -5.12
C VAL A 62 8.87 5.93 -4.18
N MET A 63 8.78 5.53 -2.93
CA MET A 63 8.02 6.21 -1.88
C MET A 63 8.94 6.63 -0.75
N ASP A 64 8.66 7.78 -0.16
CA ASP A 64 9.38 8.32 0.97
C ASP A 64 8.57 8.26 2.28
N GLU A 65 9.11 8.84 3.33
CA GLU A 65 8.49 8.85 4.66
C GLU A 65 7.16 9.59 4.74
N ASP A 66 6.90 10.51 3.80
CA ASP A 66 5.65 11.28 3.72
C ASP A 66 4.53 10.51 2.99
N ASP A 67 4.81 9.33 2.44
CA ASP A 67 3.80 8.49 1.82
C ASP A 67 3.09 7.60 2.86
N CYS A 68 1.76 7.62 2.87
CA CYS A 68 0.94 6.71 3.68
C CYS A 68 0.77 5.37 2.96
N MET A 69 1.25 4.28 3.56
CA MET A 69 1.19 2.96 2.92
C MET A 69 -0.23 2.41 2.81
N VAL A 70 -1.17 2.88 3.64
CA VAL A 70 -2.59 2.52 3.54
C VAL A 70 -3.23 3.21 2.33
N ASP A 71 -2.94 4.49 2.12
CA ASP A 71 -3.43 5.25 0.97
C ASP A 71 -2.79 4.78 -0.34
N VAL A 72 -1.50 4.48 -0.33
CA VAL A 72 -0.78 3.85 -1.46
C VAL A 72 -1.45 2.52 -1.86
N ALA A 73 -1.78 1.67 -0.90
CA ALA A 73 -2.48 0.40 -1.17
C ALA A 73 -3.86 0.64 -1.78
N LYS A 74 -4.61 1.63 -1.26
CA LYS A 74 -5.91 2.05 -1.80
C LYS A 74 -5.78 2.56 -3.24
N TYR A 75 -4.79 3.40 -3.50
CA TYR A 75 -4.52 3.95 -4.84
C TYR A 75 -4.30 2.84 -5.88
N PHE A 76 -3.37 1.90 -5.62
CA PHE A 76 -3.10 0.81 -6.56
C PHE A 76 -4.29 -0.15 -6.72
N LEU A 77 -5.01 -0.42 -5.63
CA LEU A 77 -6.21 -1.25 -5.70
C LEU A 77 -7.34 -0.58 -6.51
N SER A 78 -7.45 0.75 -6.47
CA SER A 78 -8.43 1.49 -7.27
C SER A 78 -8.28 1.23 -8.76
N PHE A 79 -7.03 1.18 -9.23
CA PHE A 79 -6.73 0.84 -10.62
C PHE A 79 -7.16 -0.60 -10.94
N THR A 80 -6.73 -1.59 -10.16
CA THR A 80 -7.07 -2.99 -10.42
C THR A 80 -8.57 -3.26 -10.31
N LYS A 81 -9.27 -2.52 -9.44
CA LYS A 81 -10.73 -2.53 -9.34
C LYS A 81 -11.38 -2.05 -10.65
N SER A 82 -10.89 -0.94 -11.24
CA SER A 82 -11.43 -0.37 -12.48
C SER A 82 -11.14 -1.24 -13.71
N GLU A 83 -9.99 -1.92 -13.73
CA GLU A 83 -9.58 -2.81 -14.82
C GLU A 83 -10.19 -4.22 -14.74
N SER A 84 -10.98 -4.51 -13.72
CA SER A 84 -11.65 -5.81 -13.59
C SER A 84 -12.65 -6.01 -14.72
N CYS A 85 -12.49 -7.08 -15.50
CA CYS A 85 -13.42 -7.43 -16.58
C CYS A 85 -14.80 -7.90 -16.05
N GLY A 86 -14.97 -8.05 -14.74
CA GLY A 86 -16.22 -8.42 -14.09
C GLY A 86 -16.61 -9.91 -14.15
N LYS A 87 -15.80 -10.78 -14.77
CA LYS A 87 -16.14 -12.19 -14.97
C LYS A 87 -16.12 -13.00 -13.68
N CYS A 88 -15.04 -12.88 -12.88
CA CYS A 88 -14.87 -13.65 -11.66
C CYS A 88 -15.50 -12.92 -10.47
N PRO A 89 -16.51 -13.49 -9.77
CA PRO A 89 -17.09 -12.84 -8.61
C PRO A 89 -16.08 -12.43 -7.53
N PRO A 90 -15.07 -13.25 -7.15
CA PRO A 90 -14.07 -12.84 -6.17
C PRO A 90 -13.27 -11.60 -6.60
N CYS A 91 -12.87 -11.49 -7.87
CA CYS A 91 -12.23 -10.29 -8.38
C CYS A 91 -13.20 -9.11 -8.41
N ARG A 92 -14.33 -9.23 -9.13
CA ARG A 92 -15.31 -8.14 -9.31
C ARG A 92 -15.81 -7.55 -7.99
N VAL A 93 -16.29 -8.41 -7.08
CA VAL A 93 -16.87 -7.97 -5.81
C VAL A 93 -15.80 -7.76 -4.75
N GLY A 94 -14.81 -8.65 -4.69
CA GLY A 94 -13.78 -8.62 -3.65
C GLY A 94 -12.85 -7.39 -3.76
N THR A 95 -12.39 -7.03 -4.97
CA THR A 95 -11.56 -5.82 -5.15
C THR A 95 -12.33 -4.55 -4.77
N TRP A 96 -13.62 -4.50 -5.10
CA TRP A 96 -14.49 -3.39 -4.72
C TRP A 96 -14.66 -3.31 -3.20
N GLN A 97 -14.96 -4.42 -2.54
CA GLN A 97 -15.11 -4.46 -1.08
C GLN A 97 -13.79 -4.15 -0.35
N MET A 98 -12.64 -4.64 -0.86
CA MET A 98 -11.34 -4.27 -0.29
C MET A 98 -11.07 -2.77 -0.42
N TYR A 99 -11.42 -2.17 -1.56
CA TYR A 99 -11.28 -0.73 -1.75
C TYR A 99 -12.13 0.06 -0.76
N GLU A 100 -13.42 -0.27 -0.62
CA GLU A 100 -14.33 0.37 0.34
C GLU A 100 -13.82 0.26 1.79
N LEU A 101 -13.21 -0.88 2.12
CA LEU A 101 -12.64 -1.08 3.45
C LEU A 101 -11.38 -0.23 3.67
N LEU A 102 -10.51 -0.09 2.66
CA LEU A 102 -9.37 0.81 2.71
C LEU A 102 -9.80 2.27 2.76
N ASP A 103 -10.83 2.64 1.99
CA ASP A 103 -11.41 3.98 2.02
C ASP A 103 -11.99 4.31 3.40
N LYS A 104 -12.73 3.37 4.00
CA LYS A 104 -13.20 3.47 5.39
C LYS A 104 -12.05 3.68 6.38
N ILE A 105 -10.93 2.93 6.24
CA ILE A 105 -9.77 3.05 7.12
C ILE A 105 -9.10 4.41 6.94
N THR A 106 -8.86 4.86 5.70
CA THR A 106 -8.21 6.15 5.42
C THR A 106 -9.10 7.37 5.75
N SER A 107 -10.41 7.19 5.87
CA SER A 107 -11.36 8.22 6.31
C SER A 107 -11.64 8.19 7.82
N GLY A 108 -10.84 7.47 8.62
CA GLY A 108 -10.99 7.41 10.07
C GLY A 108 -12.09 6.48 10.58
N GLY A 109 -12.86 5.84 9.69
CA GLY A 109 -13.91 4.89 10.04
C GLY A 109 -13.44 3.46 10.32
N GLY A 110 -12.13 3.19 10.26
CA GLY A 110 -11.58 1.85 10.48
C GLY A 110 -11.91 1.26 11.86
N GLU A 111 -12.12 -0.03 11.93
CA GLU A 111 -12.51 -0.77 13.14
C GLU A 111 -11.56 -1.95 13.38
N GLU A 112 -11.49 -2.40 14.62
CA GLU A 112 -10.77 -3.63 14.99
C GLU A 112 -11.28 -4.82 14.16
N GLY A 113 -10.33 -5.61 13.60
CA GLY A 113 -10.63 -6.73 12.71
C GLY A 113 -10.69 -6.38 11.21
N ASP A 114 -10.62 -5.12 10.82
CA ASP A 114 -10.63 -4.72 9.41
C ASP A 114 -9.35 -5.18 8.67
N ILE A 115 -8.22 -5.23 9.36
CA ILE A 115 -6.96 -5.76 8.79
C ILE A 115 -7.11 -7.25 8.44
N GLU A 116 -7.63 -8.04 9.37
CA GLU A 116 -7.87 -9.47 9.17
C GLU A 116 -8.90 -9.73 8.07
N ARG A 117 -9.89 -8.84 7.92
CA ARG A 117 -10.84 -8.88 6.79
C ARG A 117 -10.15 -8.64 5.48
N LEU A 118 -9.26 -7.62 5.38
CA LEU A 118 -8.45 -7.35 4.17
C LEU A 118 -7.59 -8.56 3.80
N GLU A 119 -6.87 -9.14 4.76
CA GLU A 119 -6.05 -10.33 4.54
C GLU A 119 -6.87 -11.52 4.03
N LYS A 120 -8.02 -11.78 4.66
CA LYS A 120 -8.92 -12.87 4.26
C LYS A 120 -9.49 -12.65 2.86
N MET A 121 -9.96 -11.43 2.57
CA MET A 121 -10.48 -11.08 1.26
C MET A 121 -9.40 -11.19 0.19
N GLY A 122 -8.19 -10.72 0.44
CA GLY A 122 -7.07 -10.85 -0.48
C GLY A 122 -6.80 -12.31 -0.85
N LYS A 123 -6.73 -13.20 0.14
CA LYS A 123 -6.54 -14.64 -0.09
C LYS A 123 -7.68 -15.26 -0.91
N LEU A 124 -8.92 -14.85 -0.67
CA LEU A 124 -10.08 -15.35 -1.43
C LEU A 124 -10.06 -14.85 -2.88
N ILE A 125 -9.68 -13.61 -3.12
CA ILE A 125 -9.57 -13.05 -4.48
C ILE A 125 -8.51 -13.80 -5.26
N VAL A 126 -7.32 -14.02 -4.68
CA VAL A 126 -6.24 -14.80 -5.32
C VAL A 126 -6.72 -16.21 -5.66
N ALA A 127 -7.30 -16.92 -4.70
CA ALA A 127 -7.70 -18.32 -4.89
C ALA A 127 -8.88 -18.49 -5.86
N GLY A 128 -9.78 -17.53 -5.95
CA GLY A 128 -11.02 -17.65 -6.75
C GLY A 128 -10.98 -16.92 -8.09
N SER A 129 -9.87 -16.27 -8.45
CA SER A 129 -9.72 -15.56 -9.72
C SER A 129 -9.07 -16.41 -10.79
N LEU A 130 -9.50 -16.25 -12.06
CA LEU A 130 -9.07 -17.09 -13.17
C LEU A 130 -7.95 -16.48 -14.01
N CYS A 131 -7.56 -15.24 -13.76
CA CYS A 131 -6.54 -14.56 -14.56
C CYS A 131 -5.54 -13.80 -13.70
N GLY A 132 -4.42 -13.38 -14.32
CA GLY A 132 -3.34 -12.68 -13.64
C GLY A 132 -3.76 -11.42 -12.91
N LEU A 133 -4.71 -10.64 -13.46
CA LEU A 133 -5.19 -9.43 -12.80
C LEU A 133 -5.82 -9.77 -11.42
N GLY A 134 -6.77 -10.69 -11.38
CA GLY A 134 -7.41 -11.05 -10.11
C GLY A 134 -6.45 -11.74 -9.13
N ASN A 135 -5.52 -12.57 -9.64
CA ASN A 135 -4.54 -13.26 -8.79
C ASN A 135 -3.51 -12.29 -8.17
N SER A 136 -3.26 -11.15 -8.79
CA SER A 136 -2.28 -10.17 -8.31
C SER A 136 -2.90 -8.89 -7.73
N ALA A 137 -4.18 -8.61 -7.99
CA ALA A 137 -4.86 -7.41 -7.50
C ALA A 137 -4.69 -7.12 -6.00
N PRO A 138 -4.71 -8.12 -5.09
CA PRO A 138 -4.51 -7.87 -3.66
C PRO A 138 -3.06 -7.64 -3.23
N ASN A 139 -2.07 -7.86 -4.09
CA ASN A 139 -0.64 -7.79 -3.71
C ASN A 139 -0.25 -6.46 -3.03
N PRO A 140 -0.63 -5.27 -3.54
CA PRO A 140 -0.31 -4.01 -2.86
C PRO A 140 -0.82 -3.99 -1.42
N VAL A 141 -2.06 -4.43 -1.21
CA VAL A 141 -2.69 -4.44 0.11
C VAL A 141 -2.02 -5.46 1.03
N LEU A 142 -1.81 -6.68 0.55
CA LEU A 142 -1.20 -7.75 1.36
C LEU A 142 0.26 -7.46 1.72
N SER A 143 1.03 -6.86 0.80
CA SER A 143 2.42 -6.49 1.06
C SER A 143 2.52 -5.30 2.01
N THR A 144 1.66 -4.29 1.88
CA THR A 144 1.65 -3.15 2.81
C THR A 144 1.20 -3.58 4.21
N ILE A 145 0.20 -4.45 4.34
CA ILE A 145 -0.17 -5.03 5.65
C ILE A 145 1.00 -5.83 6.24
N LYS A 146 1.70 -6.62 5.43
CA LYS A 146 2.82 -7.45 5.89
C LYS A 146 3.98 -6.63 6.45
N TYR A 147 4.32 -5.51 5.81
CA TYR A 147 5.53 -4.75 6.13
C TYR A 147 5.28 -3.44 6.88
N PHE A 148 4.06 -2.91 6.81
CA PHE A 148 3.67 -1.62 7.39
C PHE A 148 2.37 -1.74 8.22
N ARG A 149 2.19 -2.89 8.88
CA ARG A 149 0.99 -3.15 9.70
C ARG A 149 0.73 -2.07 10.74
N GLU A 150 1.78 -1.49 11.30
CA GLU A 150 1.68 -0.42 12.28
C GLU A 150 0.91 0.79 11.76
N GLU A 151 1.10 1.18 10.49
CA GLU A 151 0.35 2.29 9.90
C GLU A 151 -1.15 1.99 9.83
N TYR A 152 -1.54 0.75 9.52
CA TYR A 152 -2.95 0.33 9.56
C TYR A 152 -3.51 0.38 10.98
N GLU A 153 -2.75 -0.07 11.97
CA GLU A 153 -3.17 -0.04 13.38
C GLU A 153 -3.29 1.39 13.91
N GLU A 154 -2.42 2.30 13.53
CA GLU A 154 -2.54 3.72 13.83
C GLU A 154 -3.81 4.34 13.23
N HIS A 155 -4.09 4.06 11.95
CA HIS A 155 -5.31 4.52 11.29
C HIS A 155 -6.57 4.01 11.98
N ILE A 156 -6.55 2.75 12.45
CA ILE A 156 -7.72 2.12 13.08
C ILE A 156 -7.89 2.55 14.54
N ARG A 157 -6.81 2.48 15.34
CA ARG A 157 -6.88 2.68 16.80
C ARG A 157 -6.75 4.14 17.20
N GLN A 158 -5.81 4.85 16.58
CA GLN A 158 -5.47 6.22 16.95
C GLN A 158 -6.19 7.25 16.07
N LYS A 159 -6.82 6.81 14.98
CA LYS A 159 -7.41 7.69 13.96
C LYS A 159 -6.37 8.72 13.47
N TYR A 160 -5.16 8.26 13.27
CA TYR A 160 -4.01 9.09 12.95
C TYR A 160 -3.28 8.56 11.71
N CYS A 161 -2.94 9.45 10.80
CA CYS A 161 -2.08 9.20 9.64
C CYS A 161 -0.74 9.88 9.85
N ARG A 162 0.35 9.10 10.06
CA ARG A 162 1.69 9.67 10.31
C ARG A 162 2.23 10.49 9.14
N ALA A 163 1.82 10.16 7.91
CA ALA A 163 2.19 10.90 6.70
C ALA A 163 1.33 12.15 6.48
N GLY A 164 0.20 12.30 7.21
CA GLY A 164 -0.66 13.48 7.10
C GLY A 164 -1.44 13.62 5.78
N VAL A 165 -1.47 12.59 4.94
CA VAL A 165 -2.12 12.65 3.61
C VAL A 165 -3.60 12.24 3.65
N CYS A 166 -4.03 11.52 4.69
CA CYS A 166 -5.42 11.12 4.88
C CYS A 166 -6.20 12.27 5.54
N SER A 167 -6.76 13.16 4.73
CA SER A 167 -7.33 14.45 5.15
C SER A 167 -8.43 14.35 6.21
N ASP A 168 -9.24 13.31 6.17
CA ASP A 168 -10.36 13.10 7.11
C ASP A 168 -9.90 12.66 8.52
N MET A 169 -8.60 12.34 8.64
CA MET A 169 -7.97 11.94 9.91
C MET A 169 -7.13 13.07 10.52
N PHE A 170 -7.17 14.25 9.94
CA PHE A 170 -6.50 15.42 10.48
C PHE A 170 -7.25 15.88 11.73
N ILE A 171 -6.94 15.29 12.88
CA ILE A 171 -7.27 15.90 14.16
C ILE A 171 -6.36 17.12 14.25
N SER A 172 -6.94 18.31 14.04
CA SER A 172 -6.23 19.55 14.30
C SER A 172 -5.57 19.44 15.69
N PRO A 173 -4.27 19.71 15.84
CA PRO A 173 -3.62 19.69 17.14
C PRO A 173 -4.31 20.56 18.20
N CYS A 174 -5.27 21.41 17.78
CA CYS A 174 -6.03 22.32 18.62
C CYS A 174 -7.28 21.68 19.28
N GLU A 175 -7.71 20.48 18.96
CA GLU A 175 -8.93 19.91 19.57
C GLU A 175 -8.73 19.43 21.01
N ASN A 176 -7.49 19.20 21.47
CA ASN A 176 -7.25 18.76 22.87
C ASN A 176 -6.15 19.49 23.62
N THR A 177 -5.31 20.28 22.98
CA THR A 177 -4.31 21.12 23.68
C THR A 177 -3.84 22.23 22.75
N CYS A 178 -4.55 23.33 22.68
CA CYS A 178 -4.02 24.55 22.06
C CYS A 178 -3.00 25.16 23.02
N PRO A 179 -1.69 25.17 22.75
CA PRO A 179 -0.70 25.77 23.64
C PRO A 179 -0.79 27.30 23.72
N VAL A 180 -1.65 27.93 22.89
CA VAL A 180 -1.83 29.40 22.83
C VAL A 180 -3.22 29.86 23.26
N GLY A 181 -4.14 28.94 23.64
CA GLY A 181 -5.42 29.33 24.28
C GLY A 181 -6.31 30.27 23.46
N ILE A 182 -6.23 30.21 22.13
CA ILE A 182 -7.11 30.99 21.24
C ILE A 182 -8.19 30.06 20.72
N ILE A 183 -9.35 30.10 21.32
CA ILE A 183 -10.62 29.64 20.77
C ILE A 183 -11.39 30.90 20.35
#